data_e458b5e593517ab0b67f0ecc5ed0ef4a
#
_entry.id   e458b5e593517ab0b67f0ecc5ed0ef4a
#
_cell.length_a   1.000
_cell.length_b   1.000
_cell.length_c   1.000
_cell.angle_alpha   90.00
_cell.angle_beta   90.00
_cell.angle_gamma   90.00
#
_symmetry.space_group_name_H-M   'P 1'
#
loop_
_entity.id
_entity.type
_entity.pdbx_description
1 polymer ?
#
loop_
_entity_poly.entity_id
_entity_poly.type
_entity_poly.pdbx_seq_one_letter_code
_entity_poly.pdbx_strand_id
1 'polypeptide(L)'
;MKILRRFWVCVSILIFSLTVQAQSLPNESLKEQKVYTSLKEALQNPEQVYRLKLKLPRKCDSIPEEVFQLTNLQELRLTGCHLNVINRNIGKLKLLRFLHLNRNNLVRLPEEFTQLTQLVLLDISRNPLMELPESMGNMKSLEIIDAWDTQLFVLPESIAQLAETLKVIDLRQVPLKDSEHVAMQQLLPKTSIPYSYYCDCNNDR
;
A
#
# COMPACT_ATOMS: atom_id res chain seq x y z
N MET A 1 -4.38 31.35 71.17
CA MET A 1 -3.51 30.31 70.62
C MET A 1 -4.22 29.69 69.44
N LYS A 2 -3.85 30.05 68.20
CA LYS A 2 -4.46 29.54 66.95
C LYS A 2 -3.45 28.61 66.29
N ILE A 3 -3.78 27.34 66.19
CA ILE A 3 -2.97 26.34 65.57
C ILE A 3 -3.28 26.32 64.07
N LEU A 4 -2.33 26.79 63.26
CA LEU A 4 -2.39 26.71 61.78
C LEU A 4 -2.12 25.24 61.38
N ARG A 5 -3.13 24.55 60.85
CA ARG A 5 -2.97 23.31 60.11
C ARG A 5 -2.50 23.67 58.68
N ARG A 6 -1.25 23.34 58.37
CA ARG A 6 -0.75 23.32 57.01
C ARG A 6 -1.26 22.10 56.27
N PHE A 7 -2.20 22.27 55.33
CA PHE A 7 -2.57 21.25 54.36
C PHE A 7 -1.45 21.18 53.30
N TRP A 8 -0.75 20.08 53.30
CA TRP A 8 0.05 19.66 52.16
C TRP A 8 -0.87 19.05 51.11
N VAL A 9 -1.14 19.81 50.05
CA VAL A 9 -1.77 19.27 48.84
C VAL A 9 -0.65 18.64 48.02
N CYS A 10 -0.50 17.32 48.10
CA CYS A 10 0.27 16.58 47.13
C CYS A 10 -0.46 16.63 45.79
N VAL A 11 -0.05 17.55 44.92
CA VAL A 11 -0.43 17.53 43.52
C VAL A 11 0.38 16.40 42.88
N SER A 12 -0.22 15.21 42.85
CA SER A 12 0.25 14.11 42.01
C SER A 12 0.04 14.54 40.55
N ILE A 13 1.08 15.07 39.94
CA ILE A 13 1.13 15.25 38.49
C ILE A 13 1.18 13.86 37.90
N LEU A 14 0.04 13.29 37.61
CA LEU A 14 -0.11 12.17 36.71
C LEU A 14 0.35 12.65 35.33
N ILE A 15 1.62 12.45 35.04
CA ILE A 15 2.14 12.50 33.67
C ILE A 15 1.49 11.31 32.96
N PHE A 16 0.31 11.56 32.42
CA PHE A 16 -0.27 10.69 31.41
C PHE A 16 0.63 10.85 30.19
N SER A 17 1.64 9.98 30.07
CA SER A 17 2.32 9.78 28.81
C SER A 17 1.26 9.25 27.84
N LEU A 18 0.58 10.17 27.17
CA LEU A 18 -0.17 9.85 25.96
C LEU A 18 0.86 9.31 24.96
N THR A 19 1.08 8.00 25.01
CA THR A 19 1.60 7.31 23.85
C THR A 19 0.51 7.49 22.80
N VAL A 20 0.70 8.49 21.94
CA VAL A 20 -0.10 8.63 20.72
C VAL A 20 0.20 7.37 19.92
N GLN A 21 -0.57 6.32 20.16
CA GLN A 21 -0.53 5.17 19.27
C GLN A 21 -0.90 5.69 17.90
N ALA A 22 0.00 5.49 16.96
CA ALA A 22 -0.24 5.80 15.56
C ALA A 22 -1.52 5.07 15.13
N GLN A 23 -2.62 5.82 14.94
CA GLN A 23 -3.91 5.29 14.52
C GLN A 23 -4.19 5.71 13.10
N SER A 24 -4.77 4.79 12.32
CA SER A 24 -5.22 5.15 10.99
C SER A 24 -6.37 6.14 11.07
N LEU A 25 -6.28 7.22 10.31
CA LEU A 25 -7.35 8.20 10.19
C LEU A 25 -8.54 7.61 9.42
N PRO A 26 -9.80 7.97 9.76
CA PRO A 26 -10.95 7.71 8.90
C PRO A 26 -10.71 8.24 7.48
N ASN A 27 -11.33 7.60 6.47
CA ASN A 27 -11.12 7.99 5.06
C ASN A 27 -11.44 9.46 4.79
N GLU A 28 -12.50 10.00 5.38
CA GLU A 28 -12.88 11.42 5.21
C GLU A 28 -11.82 12.33 5.81
N SER A 29 -11.39 12.05 7.04
CA SER A 29 -10.34 12.84 7.71
C SER A 29 -8.99 12.73 6.99
N LEU A 30 -8.67 11.59 6.38
CA LEU A 30 -7.45 11.43 5.59
C LEU A 30 -7.48 12.31 4.33
N LYS A 31 -8.63 12.42 3.65
CA LYS A 31 -8.77 13.26 2.44
C LYS A 31 -8.48 14.73 2.71
N GLU A 32 -8.80 15.21 3.92
CA GLU A 32 -8.57 16.59 4.36
C GLU A 32 -7.11 16.87 4.72
N GLN A 33 -6.29 15.81 4.95
CA GLN A 33 -4.90 15.97 5.30
C GLN A 33 -4.08 16.55 4.16
N LYS A 34 -3.11 17.39 4.52
CA LYS A 34 -2.13 17.95 3.58
C LYS A 34 -1.42 16.84 2.79
N VAL A 35 -1.32 17.02 1.48
CA VAL A 35 -0.48 16.19 0.62
C VAL A 35 0.90 16.84 0.51
N TYR A 36 1.91 16.21 1.09
CA TYR A 36 3.29 16.64 0.93
C TYR A 36 3.81 16.23 -0.46
N THR A 37 4.50 17.15 -1.13
CA THR A 37 5.08 16.90 -2.46
C THR A 37 6.61 17.02 -2.47
N SER A 38 7.19 17.39 -1.33
CA SER A 38 8.62 17.48 -1.10
C SER A 38 9.00 16.60 0.09
N LEU A 39 9.92 15.67 -0.13
CA LEU A 39 10.43 14.80 0.95
C LEU A 39 11.16 15.64 2.01
N LYS A 40 11.93 16.66 1.60
CA LYS A 40 12.60 17.57 2.52
C LYS A 40 11.63 18.28 3.46
N GLU A 41 10.48 18.71 2.95
CA GLU A 41 9.43 19.33 3.77
C GLU A 41 8.76 18.32 4.70
N ALA A 42 8.43 17.13 4.19
CA ALA A 42 7.82 16.04 4.97
C ALA A 42 8.69 15.64 6.17
N LEU A 43 10.00 15.59 5.99
CA LEU A 43 10.96 15.22 7.04
C LEU A 43 11.15 16.29 8.12
N GLN A 44 10.63 17.50 7.96
CA GLN A 44 10.65 18.50 9.02
C GLN A 44 9.70 18.15 10.17
N ASN A 45 8.57 17.49 9.87
CA ASN A 45 7.59 17.04 10.84
C ASN A 45 7.06 15.64 10.44
N PRO A 46 7.87 14.59 10.52
CA PRO A 46 7.55 13.27 9.97
C PRO A 46 6.29 12.66 10.59
N GLU A 47 6.00 12.98 11.85
CA GLU A 47 4.83 12.48 12.58
C GLU A 47 3.49 13.05 12.06
N GLN A 48 3.52 14.16 11.33
CA GLN A 48 2.33 14.80 10.76
C GLN A 48 2.11 14.46 9.29
N VAL A 49 2.92 13.56 8.72
CA VAL A 49 2.84 13.20 7.32
C VAL A 49 1.96 11.96 7.15
N TYR A 50 0.73 12.18 6.76
CA TYR A 50 -0.24 11.13 6.44
C TYR A 50 -0.34 10.85 4.94
N ARG A 51 -0.01 11.84 4.09
CA ARG A 51 -0.13 11.74 2.64
C ARG A 51 1.12 12.30 1.95
N LEU A 52 1.75 11.48 1.12
CA LEU A 52 2.97 11.86 0.38
C LEU A 52 2.81 11.53 -1.10
N LYS A 53 3.10 12.50 -1.95
CA LYS A 53 3.17 12.34 -3.41
C LYS A 53 4.52 12.86 -3.88
N LEU A 54 5.38 11.99 -4.36
CA LEU A 54 6.70 12.38 -4.86
C LEU A 54 6.79 12.21 -6.38
N LYS A 55 7.60 13.07 -6.97
CA LYS A 55 8.20 12.89 -8.29
C LYS A 55 9.68 12.67 -8.07
N LEU A 56 10.15 11.47 -8.35
CA LEU A 56 11.57 11.14 -8.19
C LEU A 56 12.37 11.52 -9.46
N PRO A 57 13.62 11.94 -9.31
CA PRO A 57 14.51 12.13 -10.46
C PRO A 57 14.70 10.83 -11.22
N ARG A 58 14.91 10.90 -12.56
CA ARG A 58 15.11 9.70 -13.40
C ARG A 58 16.29 8.81 -12.98
N LYS A 59 17.20 9.32 -12.18
CA LYS A 59 18.34 8.56 -11.62
C LYS A 59 18.00 7.75 -10.38
N CYS A 60 16.81 7.99 -9.77
CA CYS A 60 16.34 7.22 -8.61
C CYS A 60 15.55 6.03 -9.14
N ASP A 61 16.08 4.84 -8.97
CA ASP A 61 15.48 3.57 -9.36
C ASP A 61 14.71 2.90 -8.20
N SER A 62 14.80 3.47 -7.01
CA SER A 62 14.20 2.97 -5.77
C SER A 62 13.60 4.10 -4.92
N ILE A 63 12.78 3.75 -3.94
CA ILE A 63 12.21 4.70 -2.98
C ILE A 63 13.34 5.17 -2.04
N PRO A 64 13.50 6.51 -1.83
CA PRO A 64 14.45 7.03 -0.85
C PRO A 64 14.21 6.45 0.55
N GLU A 65 15.28 6.08 1.24
CA GLU A 65 15.22 5.43 2.57
C GLU A 65 14.50 6.30 3.62
N GLU A 66 14.60 7.61 3.48
CA GLU A 66 13.99 8.57 4.38
C GLU A 66 12.45 8.50 4.35
N VAL A 67 11.83 8.01 3.27
CA VAL A 67 10.38 7.82 3.19
C VAL A 67 9.91 6.84 4.26
N PHE A 68 10.72 5.83 4.58
CA PHE A 68 10.36 4.80 5.55
C PHE A 68 10.44 5.27 7.02
N GLN A 69 10.85 6.52 7.26
CA GLN A 69 10.78 7.17 8.58
C GLN A 69 9.38 7.77 8.83
N LEU A 70 8.56 7.92 7.80
CA LEU A 70 7.22 8.50 7.87
C LEU A 70 6.20 7.44 8.33
N THR A 71 6.29 7.01 9.58
CA THR A 71 5.54 5.88 10.13
C THR A 71 4.02 6.09 10.20
N ASN A 72 3.57 7.35 10.17
CA ASN A 72 2.14 7.70 10.14
C ASN A 72 1.56 7.79 8.71
N LEU A 73 2.39 7.47 7.70
CA LEU A 73 1.99 7.57 6.30
C LEU A 73 0.86 6.56 5.97
N GLN A 74 -0.25 7.07 5.42
CA GLN A 74 -1.42 6.29 5.05
C GLN A 74 -1.68 6.32 3.55
N GLU A 75 -1.14 7.30 2.83
CA GLU A 75 -1.21 7.37 1.38
C GLU A 75 0.16 7.73 0.80
N LEU A 76 0.67 6.87 -0.11
CA LEU A 76 1.92 7.08 -0.84
C LEU A 76 1.67 7.02 -2.34
N ARG A 77 2.02 8.08 -3.06
CA ARG A 77 1.92 8.16 -4.51
C ARG A 77 3.30 8.37 -5.16
N LEU A 78 3.71 7.38 -5.94
CA LEU A 78 4.97 7.33 -6.67
C LEU A 78 4.73 7.00 -8.15
N THR A 79 3.69 7.59 -8.73
CA THR A 79 3.28 7.36 -10.12
C THR A 79 4.33 7.91 -11.09
N GLY A 80 4.82 7.07 -12.02
CA GLY A 80 5.75 7.48 -13.08
C GLY A 80 7.11 7.95 -12.56
N CYS A 81 7.59 7.31 -11.50
CA CYS A 81 8.87 7.64 -10.85
C CYS A 81 10.05 6.82 -11.38
N HIS A 82 9.86 6.01 -12.42
CA HIS A 82 10.88 5.13 -13.00
C HIS A 82 11.48 4.10 -12.02
N LEU A 83 10.71 3.71 -10.99
CA LEU A 83 11.15 2.74 -10.01
C LEU A 83 11.37 1.36 -10.65
N ASN A 84 12.52 0.76 -10.42
CA ASN A 84 12.84 -0.60 -10.81
C ASN A 84 12.65 -1.58 -9.64
N VAL A 85 12.84 -1.10 -8.42
CA VAL A 85 12.84 -1.93 -7.21
C VAL A 85 12.05 -1.22 -6.09
N ILE A 86 11.28 -2.01 -5.35
CA ILE A 86 10.73 -1.61 -4.05
C ILE A 86 11.62 -2.19 -2.96
N ASN A 87 12.17 -1.31 -2.09
CA ASN A 87 13.01 -1.71 -0.98
C ASN A 87 12.18 -2.50 0.06
N ARG A 88 12.80 -3.49 0.71
CA ARG A 88 12.19 -4.28 1.81
C ARG A 88 11.70 -3.42 2.97
N ASN A 89 12.30 -2.24 3.18
CA ASN A 89 11.85 -1.29 4.20
C ASN A 89 10.43 -0.75 3.98
N ILE A 90 9.79 -1.02 2.83
CA ILE A 90 8.36 -0.71 2.61
C ILE A 90 7.47 -1.30 3.71
N GLY A 91 7.83 -2.48 4.23
CA GLY A 91 7.12 -3.13 5.31
C GLY A 91 7.12 -2.37 6.64
N LYS A 92 7.89 -1.29 6.79
CA LYS A 92 7.86 -0.41 7.97
C LYS A 92 6.65 0.51 7.99
N LEU A 93 6.02 0.78 6.83
CA LEU A 93 4.87 1.68 6.70
C LEU A 93 3.57 0.99 7.09
N LYS A 94 3.45 0.54 8.33
CA LYS A 94 2.36 -0.32 8.84
C LYS A 94 0.96 0.31 8.74
N LEU A 95 0.87 1.65 8.69
CA LEU A 95 -0.40 2.36 8.57
C LEU A 95 -0.79 2.67 7.11
N LEU A 96 0.02 2.23 6.13
CA LEU A 96 -0.25 2.53 4.73
C LEU A 96 -1.53 1.83 4.25
N ARG A 97 -2.43 2.63 3.66
CA ARG A 97 -3.75 2.20 3.19
C ARG A 97 -3.93 2.35 1.68
N PHE A 98 -3.29 3.35 1.10
CA PHE A 98 -3.37 3.65 -0.34
C PHE A 98 -1.97 3.76 -0.91
N LEU A 99 -1.63 2.87 -1.83
CA LEU A 99 -0.31 2.84 -2.47
C LEU A 99 -0.46 2.87 -3.98
N HIS A 100 0.08 3.94 -4.59
CA HIS A 100 0.09 4.13 -6.04
C HIS A 100 1.50 4.04 -6.58
N LEU A 101 1.78 2.96 -7.28
CA LEU A 101 3.06 2.63 -7.91
C LEU A 101 2.95 2.54 -9.44
N ASN A 102 1.84 2.99 -10.00
CA ASN A 102 1.56 2.84 -11.42
C ASN A 102 2.57 3.60 -12.31
N ARG A 103 2.74 3.11 -13.54
CA ARG A 103 3.70 3.68 -14.53
C ARG A 103 5.14 3.71 -14.02
N ASN A 104 5.62 2.60 -13.53
CA ASN A 104 7.01 2.38 -13.14
C ASN A 104 7.59 1.18 -13.92
N ASN A 105 8.77 0.74 -13.56
CA ASN A 105 9.48 -0.37 -14.20
C ASN A 105 9.60 -1.58 -13.25
N LEU A 106 8.61 -1.78 -12.38
CA LEU A 106 8.64 -2.82 -11.37
C LEU A 106 8.41 -4.18 -12.01
N VAL A 107 9.34 -5.10 -11.82
CA VAL A 107 9.24 -6.51 -12.27
C VAL A 107 8.74 -7.39 -11.14
N ARG A 108 9.07 -7.06 -9.89
CA ARG A 108 8.72 -7.81 -8.67
C ARG A 108 8.44 -6.88 -7.50
N LEU A 109 7.65 -7.37 -6.54
CA LEU A 109 7.50 -6.78 -5.22
C LEU A 109 8.21 -7.68 -4.19
N PRO A 110 8.88 -7.12 -3.15
CA PRO A 110 9.51 -7.91 -2.11
C PRO A 110 8.46 -8.56 -1.19
N GLU A 111 8.80 -9.69 -0.55
CA GLU A 111 7.90 -10.37 0.39
C GLU A 111 7.50 -9.47 1.57
N GLU A 112 8.36 -8.59 2.02
CA GLU A 112 8.08 -7.62 3.08
C GLU A 112 6.95 -6.65 2.73
N PHE A 113 6.59 -6.54 1.44
CA PHE A 113 5.42 -5.81 0.98
C PHE A 113 4.13 -6.31 1.65
N THR A 114 4.03 -7.60 1.87
CA THR A 114 2.86 -8.24 2.50
C THR A 114 2.69 -7.89 3.99
N GLN A 115 3.65 -7.19 4.58
CA GLN A 115 3.55 -6.63 5.93
C GLN A 115 2.69 -5.36 6.00
N LEU A 116 2.24 -4.84 4.85
CA LEU A 116 1.30 -3.71 4.76
C LEU A 116 -0.13 -4.18 5.01
N THR A 117 -0.39 -4.72 6.19
CA THR A 117 -1.67 -5.38 6.52
C THR A 117 -2.88 -4.46 6.54
N GLN A 118 -2.68 -3.14 6.59
CA GLN A 118 -3.75 -2.14 6.49
C GLN A 118 -3.99 -1.62 5.07
N LEU A 119 -3.24 -2.12 4.07
CA LEU A 119 -3.40 -1.67 2.69
C LEU A 119 -4.79 -2.07 2.17
N VAL A 120 -5.50 -1.07 1.64
CA VAL A 120 -6.85 -1.18 1.07
C VAL A 120 -6.79 -1.15 -0.46
N LEU A 121 -5.96 -0.27 -1.01
CA LEU A 121 -5.80 -0.10 -2.45
C LEU A 121 -4.33 -0.21 -2.85
N LEU A 122 -4.07 -1.08 -3.79
CA LEU A 122 -2.80 -1.26 -4.46
C LEU A 122 -2.96 -0.97 -5.96
N ASP A 123 -2.34 0.12 -6.44
CA ASP A 123 -2.26 0.43 -7.87
C ASP A 123 -0.83 0.16 -8.36
N ILE A 124 -0.67 -0.93 -9.09
CA ILE A 124 0.57 -1.40 -9.73
C ILE A 124 0.45 -1.39 -11.26
N SER A 125 -0.59 -0.77 -11.78
CA SER A 125 -0.86 -0.74 -13.21
C SER A 125 0.31 -0.15 -14.01
N ARG A 126 0.44 -0.58 -15.27
CA ARG A 126 1.53 -0.16 -16.16
C ARG A 126 2.93 -0.36 -15.56
N ASN A 127 3.17 -1.58 -15.11
CA ASN A 127 4.48 -2.08 -14.70
C ASN A 127 4.70 -3.45 -15.38
N PRO A 128 5.93 -3.81 -15.73
CA PRO A 128 6.23 -5.13 -16.25
C PRO A 128 6.26 -6.20 -15.13
N LEU A 129 5.30 -6.12 -14.19
CA LEU A 129 5.20 -7.00 -13.04
C LEU A 129 4.68 -8.37 -13.50
N MET A 130 5.42 -9.44 -13.19
CA MET A 130 5.13 -10.80 -13.64
C MET A 130 4.42 -11.64 -12.58
N GLU A 131 4.66 -11.35 -11.31
CA GLU A 131 4.15 -12.11 -10.17
C GLU A 131 3.89 -11.21 -8.96
N LEU A 132 2.99 -11.64 -8.09
CA LEU A 132 2.76 -11.05 -6.77
C LEU A 132 3.48 -11.88 -5.70
N PRO A 133 3.83 -11.29 -4.53
CA PRO A 133 4.45 -12.02 -3.43
C PRO A 133 3.60 -13.22 -2.97
N GLU A 134 4.26 -14.32 -2.64
CA GLU A 134 3.58 -15.54 -2.21
C GLU A 134 2.71 -15.35 -0.97
N SER A 135 3.06 -14.44 -0.08
CA SER A 135 2.33 -14.18 1.16
C SER A 135 1.23 -13.11 1.04
N MET A 136 0.73 -12.81 -0.18
CA MET A 136 -0.33 -11.79 -0.40
C MET A 136 -1.57 -12.00 0.47
N GLY A 137 -1.90 -13.24 0.79
CA GLY A 137 -3.02 -13.58 1.69
C GLY A 137 -2.94 -12.98 3.10
N ASN A 138 -1.79 -12.43 3.51
CA ASN A 138 -1.64 -11.74 4.80
C ASN A 138 -2.25 -10.34 4.80
N MET A 139 -2.54 -9.76 3.63
CA MET A 139 -3.01 -8.38 3.48
C MET A 139 -4.53 -8.28 3.64
N LYS A 140 -5.02 -8.62 4.84
CA LYS A 140 -6.46 -8.83 5.13
C LYS A 140 -7.37 -7.60 4.92
N SER A 141 -6.81 -6.40 4.77
CA SER A 141 -7.56 -5.19 4.48
C SER A 141 -7.64 -4.87 2.99
N LEU A 142 -6.98 -5.67 2.13
CA LEU A 142 -6.86 -5.37 0.70
C LEU A 142 -8.21 -5.61 -0.01
N GLU A 143 -8.72 -4.54 -0.63
CA GLU A 143 -9.99 -4.55 -1.33
C GLU A 143 -9.83 -4.39 -2.85
N ILE A 144 -8.82 -3.66 -3.28
CA ILE A 144 -8.63 -3.32 -4.70
C ILE A 144 -7.18 -3.50 -5.09
N ILE A 145 -6.95 -4.27 -6.16
CA ILE A 145 -5.68 -4.37 -6.88
C ILE A 145 -5.93 -3.86 -8.31
N ASP A 146 -5.33 -2.73 -8.66
CA ASP A 146 -5.26 -2.29 -10.06
C ASP A 146 -3.94 -2.78 -10.65
N ALA A 147 -4.02 -3.82 -11.48
CA ALA A 147 -2.91 -4.44 -12.19
C ALA A 147 -3.07 -4.32 -13.72
N TRP A 148 -3.86 -3.31 -14.18
CA TRP A 148 -4.05 -3.03 -15.59
C TRP A 148 -2.71 -2.83 -16.31
N ASP A 149 -2.57 -3.44 -17.50
CA ASP A 149 -1.36 -3.32 -18.32
C ASP A 149 -0.09 -3.75 -17.55
N THR A 150 -0.16 -4.93 -16.92
CA THR A 150 0.97 -5.65 -16.32
C THR A 150 1.27 -6.94 -17.09
N GLN A 151 2.25 -7.71 -16.63
CA GLN A 151 2.59 -9.02 -17.19
C GLN A 151 2.26 -10.16 -16.23
N LEU A 152 1.31 -9.96 -15.34
CA LEU A 152 0.88 -10.97 -14.36
C LEU A 152 0.26 -12.17 -15.10
N PHE A 153 0.81 -13.36 -14.91
CA PHE A 153 0.29 -14.59 -15.52
C PHE A 153 -0.26 -15.58 -14.48
N VAL A 154 0.01 -15.35 -13.20
CA VAL A 154 -0.46 -16.19 -12.09
C VAL A 154 -0.71 -15.35 -10.84
N LEU A 155 -1.69 -15.77 -10.04
CA LEU A 155 -1.88 -15.26 -8.68
C LEU A 155 -1.35 -16.30 -7.68
N PRO A 156 -0.71 -15.88 -6.57
CA PRO A 156 -0.26 -16.80 -5.54
C PRO A 156 -1.47 -17.49 -4.87
N GLU A 157 -1.33 -18.76 -4.53
CA GLU A 157 -2.44 -19.51 -3.90
C GLU A 157 -2.96 -18.86 -2.62
N SER A 158 -2.08 -18.22 -1.87
CA SER A 158 -2.44 -17.51 -0.63
C SER A 158 -3.49 -16.42 -0.84
N ILE A 159 -3.66 -15.91 -2.08
CA ILE A 159 -4.63 -14.85 -2.38
C ILE A 159 -6.06 -15.31 -2.11
N ALA A 160 -6.33 -16.63 -2.14
CA ALA A 160 -7.61 -17.21 -1.77
C ALA A 160 -8.04 -16.83 -0.34
N GLN A 161 -7.10 -16.51 0.53
CA GLN A 161 -7.38 -16.02 1.88
C GLN A 161 -8.00 -14.61 1.90
N LEU A 162 -8.03 -13.93 0.76
CA LEU A 162 -8.64 -12.61 0.58
C LEU A 162 -10.01 -12.68 -0.10
N ALA A 163 -10.56 -13.87 -0.34
CA ALA A 163 -11.80 -14.07 -1.10
C ALA A 163 -13.01 -13.32 -0.52
N GLU A 164 -13.03 -13.00 0.77
CA GLU A 164 -14.09 -12.24 1.41
C GLU A 164 -13.83 -10.73 1.44
N THR A 165 -12.59 -10.28 1.28
CA THR A 165 -12.21 -8.87 1.40
C THR A 165 -11.86 -8.22 0.06
N LEU A 166 -11.23 -8.97 -0.83
CA LEU A 166 -10.80 -8.48 -2.13
C LEU A 166 -12.00 -8.36 -3.08
N LYS A 167 -12.33 -7.13 -3.47
CA LYS A 167 -13.50 -6.80 -4.30
C LYS A 167 -13.19 -6.81 -5.79
N VAL A 168 -11.99 -6.29 -6.13
CA VAL A 168 -11.59 -6.12 -7.54
C VAL A 168 -10.11 -6.41 -7.72
N ILE A 169 -9.77 -7.18 -8.77
CA ILE A 169 -8.43 -7.22 -9.39
C ILE A 169 -8.60 -6.84 -10.85
N ASP A 170 -8.13 -5.67 -11.27
CA ASP A 170 -8.20 -5.27 -12.68
C ASP A 170 -7.01 -5.85 -13.46
N LEU A 171 -7.29 -6.79 -14.35
CA LEU A 171 -6.33 -7.48 -15.20
C LEU A 171 -6.52 -7.15 -16.69
N ARG A 172 -7.19 -6.06 -17.02
CA ARG A 172 -7.34 -5.65 -18.42
C ARG A 172 -5.96 -5.32 -19.02
N GLN A 173 -5.78 -5.66 -20.30
CA GLN A 173 -4.50 -5.58 -21.01
C GLN A 173 -3.35 -6.43 -20.41
N VAL A 174 -3.68 -7.39 -19.58
CA VAL A 174 -2.75 -8.46 -19.18
C VAL A 174 -2.93 -9.61 -20.18
N PRO A 175 -1.84 -10.20 -20.70
CA PRO A 175 -1.91 -11.27 -21.71
C PRO A 175 -2.27 -12.62 -21.06
N LEU A 176 -3.50 -12.73 -20.56
CA LEU A 176 -4.05 -13.93 -19.92
C LEU A 176 -4.74 -14.83 -20.95
N LYS A 177 -4.57 -16.13 -20.81
CA LYS A 177 -5.43 -17.13 -21.45
C LYS A 177 -6.72 -17.31 -20.64
N ASP A 178 -7.78 -17.73 -21.32
CA ASP A 178 -9.06 -18.00 -20.66
C ASP A 178 -8.93 -19.00 -19.50
N SER A 179 -8.09 -20.05 -19.67
CA SER A 179 -7.83 -21.04 -18.63
C SER A 179 -7.18 -20.44 -17.37
N GLU A 180 -6.29 -19.46 -17.54
CA GLU A 180 -5.63 -18.76 -16.44
C GLU A 180 -6.63 -17.86 -15.70
N HIS A 181 -7.47 -17.14 -16.44
CA HIS A 181 -8.54 -16.35 -15.85
C HIS A 181 -9.53 -17.23 -15.06
N VAL A 182 -9.95 -18.36 -15.61
CA VAL A 182 -10.83 -19.30 -14.90
C VAL A 182 -10.19 -19.82 -13.62
N ALA A 183 -8.91 -20.16 -13.65
CA ALA A 183 -8.18 -20.58 -12.45
C ALA A 183 -8.13 -19.48 -11.38
N MET A 184 -7.88 -18.23 -11.77
CA MET A 184 -7.91 -17.07 -10.86
C MET A 184 -9.30 -16.85 -10.26
N GLN A 185 -10.36 -16.98 -11.07
CA GLN A 185 -11.74 -16.82 -10.62
C GLN A 185 -12.16 -17.92 -9.63
N GLN A 186 -11.58 -19.14 -9.77
CA GLN A 186 -11.81 -20.23 -8.81
C GLN A 186 -11.20 -19.93 -7.44
N LEU A 187 -10.03 -19.29 -7.40
CA LEU A 187 -9.39 -18.85 -6.15
C LEU A 187 -10.18 -17.73 -5.46
N LEU A 188 -10.82 -16.86 -6.25
CA LEU A 188 -11.48 -15.63 -5.80
C LEU A 188 -12.92 -15.55 -6.35
N PRO A 189 -13.84 -16.42 -5.89
CA PRO A 189 -15.16 -16.57 -6.51
C PRO A 189 -16.07 -15.34 -6.37
N LYS A 190 -15.81 -14.46 -5.37
CA LYS A 190 -16.60 -13.26 -5.12
C LYS A 190 -15.95 -11.99 -5.65
N THR A 191 -14.71 -12.07 -6.12
CA THR A 191 -13.93 -10.93 -6.60
C THR A 191 -14.25 -10.67 -8.07
N SER A 192 -14.46 -9.41 -8.42
CA SER A 192 -14.54 -8.99 -9.83
C SER A 192 -13.13 -9.00 -10.43
N ILE A 193 -12.93 -9.77 -11.49
CA ILE A 193 -11.65 -9.89 -12.21
C ILE A 193 -11.86 -9.49 -13.68
N PRO A 194 -12.02 -8.19 -13.98
CA PRO A 194 -12.08 -7.73 -15.36
C PRO A 194 -10.74 -8.01 -16.07
N TYR A 195 -10.82 -8.62 -17.25
CA TYR A 195 -9.67 -8.89 -18.10
C TYR A 195 -10.02 -8.63 -19.58
N SER A 196 -9.03 -8.54 -20.44
CA SER A 196 -9.22 -8.43 -21.88
C SER A 196 -8.94 -9.78 -22.52
N TYR A 197 -9.83 -10.23 -23.40
CA TYR A 197 -9.58 -11.42 -24.19
C TYR A 197 -8.33 -11.22 -25.04
N TYR A 198 -7.39 -12.13 -24.94
CA TYR A 198 -6.28 -12.21 -25.88
C TYR A 198 -6.81 -12.88 -27.16
N CYS A 199 -7.11 -12.09 -28.19
CA CYS A 199 -7.35 -12.64 -29.52
C CYS A 199 -6.02 -13.17 -30.06
N ASP A 200 -5.81 -14.48 -29.97
CA ASP A 200 -4.71 -15.11 -30.70
C ASP A 200 -5.10 -15.19 -32.19
N CYS A 201 -4.91 -14.06 -32.89
CA CYS A 201 -5.25 -13.92 -34.30
C CYS A 201 -4.40 -14.80 -35.23
N ASN A 202 -3.52 -15.66 -34.69
CA ASN A 202 -2.63 -16.51 -35.46
C ASN A 202 -3.04 -18.01 -35.52
N ASN A 203 -4.14 -18.40 -34.87
CA ASN A 203 -4.51 -19.83 -34.82
C ASN A 203 -5.57 -20.30 -35.85
N ASP A 204 -5.98 -19.41 -36.76
CA ASP A 204 -6.91 -19.76 -37.85
C ASP A 204 -6.20 -19.79 -39.21
N ARG A 205 -5.08 -20.53 -39.31
CA ARG A 205 -4.52 -20.94 -40.61
C ARG A 205 -4.09 -22.39 -40.61
#